data_5ed7e7a6e1e17ac44c933e447c5f965f
#
_entry.id   5ed7e7a6e1e17ac44c933e447c5f965f
#
_cell.length_a   1.000
_cell.length_b   1.000
_cell.length_c   1.000
_cell.angle_alpha   90.00
_cell.angle_beta   90.00
_cell.angle_gamma   90.00
#
_symmetry.space_group_name_H-M   'P 1'
#
loop_
_entity.id
_entity.type
_entity.pdbx_description
1 polymer ?
#
loop_
_entity_poly.entity_id
_entity_poly.type
_entity_poly.pdbx_seq_one_letter_code
_entity_poly.pdbx_strand_id
1 'polypeptide(L)'
;HAALGRRPQFAEFVPDMRRLSGFLSPAEEEAQRAAFVADFMQRAEFQGIYGSLLTPNQAANFIAKLEEKAGVTLPATTTTLPGQPPQYGRAELIQKMSSGEFTAAQTLRAFIEQKVVFDAFFFRAFVAMQYFGYLLRDPEDAGYNDWVDVLTNGRGSIPPGDFRHLIFGFVWSVEYRQRFGP
;
A
#
# COMPACT_ATOMS: atom_id res chain seq x y z
N HIS A 1 -2.14 -0.13 3.85
CA HIS A 1 -1.70 -1.41 4.43
C HIS A 1 -0.36 -1.25 5.16
N ALA A 2 0.73 -1.03 4.43
CA ALA A 2 2.09 -1.09 4.99
C ALA A 2 2.29 -0.24 6.25
N ALA A 3 1.81 1.02 6.24
CA ALA A 3 2.03 1.94 7.35
C ALA A 3 1.20 1.61 8.61
N LEU A 4 -0.01 1.07 8.47
CA LEU A 4 -0.90 0.80 9.60
C LEU A 4 -0.95 -0.68 10.01
N GLY A 5 -0.34 -1.57 9.23
CA GLY A 5 -0.37 -3.03 9.48
C GLY A 5 -1.75 -3.67 9.30
N ARG A 6 -2.70 -2.95 8.71
CA ARG A 6 -4.07 -3.44 8.44
C ARG A 6 -4.57 -3.05 7.06
N ARG A 7 -5.60 -3.73 6.57
CA ARG A 7 -6.30 -3.31 5.35
C ARG A 7 -6.99 -1.95 5.57
N PRO A 8 -7.05 -1.08 4.54
CA PRO A 8 -8.00 0.02 4.55
C PRO A 8 -9.43 -0.53 4.49
N GLN A 9 -10.37 0.17 5.09
CA GLN A 9 -11.79 -0.09 4.93
C GLN A 9 -12.30 0.56 3.64
N PHE A 10 -13.40 0.05 3.08
CA PHE A 10 -14.04 0.63 1.90
C PHE A 10 -14.37 2.12 2.10
N ALA A 11 -14.90 2.46 3.28
CA ALA A 11 -15.23 3.83 3.63
C ALA A 11 -14.02 4.77 3.72
N GLU A 12 -12.82 4.25 4.03
CA GLU A 12 -11.57 5.01 4.02
C GLU A 12 -11.00 5.12 2.60
N PHE A 13 -11.06 4.02 1.85
CA PHE A 13 -10.44 3.90 0.53
C PHE A 13 -11.09 4.81 -0.52
N VAL A 14 -12.42 4.86 -0.55
CA VAL A 14 -13.15 5.61 -1.61
C VAL A 14 -12.84 7.10 -1.62
N PRO A 15 -12.88 7.82 -0.47
CA PRO A 15 -12.45 9.22 -0.43
C PRO A 15 -10.98 9.42 -0.81
N ASP A 16 -10.09 8.55 -0.32
CA ASP A 16 -8.66 8.61 -0.59
C ASP A 16 -8.36 8.41 -2.08
N MET A 17 -9.00 7.42 -2.72
CA MET A 17 -8.87 7.17 -4.14
C MET A 17 -9.33 8.35 -4.99
N ARG A 18 -10.46 8.99 -4.63
CA ARG A 18 -10.98 10.17 -5.35
C ARG A 18 -10.00 11.33 -5.33
N ARG A 19 -9.30 11.52 -4.21
CA ARG A 19 -8.26 12.57 -4.10
C ARG A 19 -7.02 12.28 -4.96
N LEU A 20 -6.75 11.00 -5.23
CA LEU A 20 -5.57 10.54 -5.96
C LEU A 20 -5.90 10.12 -7.40
N SER A 21 -6.95 10.70 -7.98
CA SER A 21 -7.38 10.39 -9.35
C SER A 21 -7.76 11.66 -10.12
N GLY A 22 -7.78 11.57 -11.46
CA GLY A 22 -8.23 12.64 -12.33
C GLY A 22 -7.22 13.76 -12.55
N PHE A 23 -5.92 13.51 -12.40
CA PHE A 23 -4.86 14.50 -12.60
C PHE A 23 -4.71 14.88 -14.06
N LEU A 24 -4.45 16.17 -14.31
CA LEU A 24 -4.24 16.73 -15.63
C LEU A 24 -2.76 16.84 -16.00
N SER A 25 -1.86 16.69 -15.04
CA SER A 25 -0.41 16.73 -15.26
C SER A 25 0.36 15.91 -14.20
N PRO A 26 1.59 15.45 -14.52
CA PRO A 26 2.47 14.79 -13.55
C PRO A 26 2.82 15.69 -12.34
N ALA A 27 2.90 16.99 -12.54
CA ALA A 27 3.18 17.92 -11.44
C ALA A 27 1.99 18.02 -10.46
N GLU A 28 0.76 18.02 -10.97
CA GLU A 28 -0.45 17.98 -10.15
C GLU A 28 -0.55 16.67 -9.39
N GLU A 29 -0.29 15.54 -10.06
CA GLU A 29 -0.26 14.23 -9.43
C GLU A 29 0.74 14.18 -8.27
N GLU A 30 1.95 14.68 -8.47
CA GLU A 30 2.99 14.73 -7.46
C GLU A 30 2.59 15.60 -6.27
N ALA A 31 2.04 16.78 -6.51
CA ALA A 31 1.55 17.68 -5.47
C ALA A 31 0.42 17.04 -4.64
N GLN A 32 -0.53 16.37 -5.29
CA GLN A 32 -1.65 15.70 -4.62
C GLN A 32 -1.19 14.48 -3.82
N ARG A 33 -0.23 13.71 -4.34
CA ARG A 33 0.38 12.60 -3.58
C ARG A 33 1.10 13.10 -2.33
N ALA A 34 1.86 14.18 -2.43
CA ALA A 34 2.53 14.78 -1.28
C ALA A 34 1.53 15.30 -0.23
N ALA A 35 0.49 15.99 -0.67
CA ALA A 35 -0.59 16.48 0.19
C ALA A 35 -1.34 15.33 0.86
N PHE A 36 -1.61 14.25 0.12
CA PHE A 36 -2.26 13.06 0.68
C PHE A 36 -1.42 12.43 1.80
N VAL A 37 -0.11 12.26 1.58
CA VAL A 37 0.78 11.70 2.61
C VAL A 37 0.79 12.58 3.85
N ALA A 38 0.86 13.90 3.69
CA ALA A 38 0.84 14.83 4.80
C ALA A 38 -0.46 14.71 5.63
N ASP A 39 -1.62 14.66 4.97
CA ASP A 39 -2.93 14.48 5.64
C ASP A 39 -3.07 13.10 6.28
N PHE A 40 -2.60 12.04 5.58
CA PHE A 40 -2.62 10.68 6.11
C PHE A 40 -1.85 10.59 7.44
N MET A 41 -0.72 11.27 7.52
CA MET A 41 0.08 11.33 8.75
C MET A 41 -0.60 12.09 9.90
N GLN A 42 -1.60 12.94 9.63
CA GLN A 42 -2.39 13.62 10.69
C GLN A 42 -3.52 12.74 11.25
N ARG A 43 -3.82 11.61 10.65
CA ARG A 43 -4.87 10.71 11.15
C ARG A 43 -4.52 10.21 12.55
N ALA A 44 -5.52 10.16 13.43
CA ALA A 44 -5.33 9.77 14.84
C ALA A 44 -4.64 8.42 15.00
N GLU A 45 -4.98 7.44 14.16
CA GLU A 45 -4.35 6.12 14.18
C GLU A 45 -2.85 6.19 13.83
N PHE A 46 -2.50 6.94 12.78
CA PHE A 46 -1.09 7.13 12.42
C PHE A 46 -0.32 7.85 13.53
N GLN A 47 -0.88 8.93 14.06
CA GLN A 47 -0.27 9.69 15.16
C GLN A 47 -0.12 8.84 16.43
N GLY A 48 -1.06 7.96 16.73
CA GLY A 48 -0.97 7.03 17.86
C GLY A 48 0.19 6.03 17.72
N ILE A 49 0.53 5.65 16.49
CA ILE A 49 1.62 4.70 16.22
C ILE A 49 2.98 5.42 16.10
N TYR A 50 3.02 6.55 15.41
CA TYR A 50 4.26 7.18 14.94
C TYR A 50 4.51 8.60 15.48
N GLY A 51 3.54 9.22 16.14
CA GLY A 51 3.60 10.65 16.48
C GLY A 51 4.89 11.08 17.19
N SER A 52 5.43 10.25 18.08
CA SER A 52 6.69 10.52 18.78
C SER A 52 7.94 10.19 17.96
N LEU A 53 7.80 9.60 16.77
CA LEU A 53 8.91 9.10 15.94
C LEU A 53 9.20 9.98 14.71
N LEU A 54 8.46 11.07 14.53
CA LEU A 54 8.49 11.89 13.31
C LEU A 54 9.63 12.91 13.24
N THR A 55 10.56 12.88 14.20
CA THR A 55 11.72 13.79 14.24
C THR A 55 12.98 13.12 13.66
N PRO A 56 13.93 13.89 13.13
CA PRO A 56 15.20 13.36 12.60
C PRO A 56 15.93 12.43 13.56
N ASN A 57 15.96 12.74 14.85
CA ASN A 57 16.61 11.92 15.87
C ASN A 57 15.95 10.54 16.09
N GLN A 58 14.73 10.36 15.61
CA GLN A 58 13.97 9.13 15.71
C GLN A 58 13.95 8.32 14.39
N ALA A 59 14.72 8.72 13.38
CA ALA A 59 14.68 8.11 12.06
C ALA A 59 14.83 6.58 12.08
N ALA A 60 15.76 6.05 12.88
CA ALA A 60 15.96 4.61 13.00
C ALA A 60 14.74 3.90 13.61
N ASN A 61 14.13 4.49 14.63
CA ASN A 61 12.92 3.97 15.29
C ASN A 61 11.70 4.08 14.39
N PHE A 62 11.57 5.17 13.64
CA PHE A 62 10.49 5.37 12.67
C PHE A 62 10.53 4.29 11.58
N ILE A 63 11.69 4.05 10.97
CA ILE A 63 11.85 3.02 9.95
C ILE A 63 11.65 1.62 10.53
N ALA A 64 12.20 1.32 11.72
CA ALA A 64 11.97 0.04 12.37
C ALA A 64 10.48 -0.21 12.65
N LYS A 65 9.72 0.82 13.05
CA LYS A 65 8.28 0.72 13.26
C LYS A 65 7.51 0.54 11.95
N LEU A 66 7.94 1.16 10.85
CA LEU A 66 7.37 0.92 9.52
C LEU A 66 7.62 -0.52 9.07
N GLU A 67 8.84 -1.02 9.23
CA GLU A 67 9.19 -2.42 8.94
C GLU A 67 8.34 -3.41 9.76
N GLU A 68 8.19 -3.16 11.06
CA GLU A 68 7.32 -3.96 11.95
C GLU A 68 5.87 -4.00 11.47
N LYS A 69 5.29 -2.82 11.16
CA LYS A 69 3.89 -2.73 10.71
C LYS A 69 3.67 -3.33 9.32
N ALA A 70 4.64 -3.18 8.44
CA ALA A 70 4.58 -3.76 7.10
C ALA A 70 4.91 -5.27 7.10
N GLY A 71 5.57 -5.80 8.13
CA GLY A 71 6.06 -7.18 8.15
C GLY A 71 7.14 -7.43 7.11
N VAL A 72 7.93 -6.39 6.76
CA VAL A 72 9.03 -6.48 5.80
C VAL A 72 10.29 -5.87 6.39
N THR A 73 11.45 -6.30 5.91
CA THR A 73 12.74 -5.69 6.25
C THR A 73 13.35 -5.08 5.00
N LEU A 74 13.74 -3.82 5.07
CA LEU A 74 14.45 -3.17 3.97
C LEU A 74 15.83 -3.82 3.77
N PRO A 75 16.28 -4.03 2.53
CA PRO A 75 17.60 -4.53 2.26
C PRO A 75 18.67 -3.51 2.71
N ALA A 76 19.90 -4.02 2.98
CA ALA A 76 21.01 -3.17 3.36
C ALA A 76 21.40 -2.20 2.24
N THR A 77 21.37 -2.66 1.00
CA THR A 77 21.66 -1.89 -0.22
C THR A 77 20.60 -2.18 -1.27
N THR A 78 20.37 -1.22 -2.16
CA THR A 78 19.43 -1.34 -3.27
C THR A 78 20.02 -0.79 -4.55
N THR A 79 19.42 -1.15 -5.67
CA THR A 79 19.72 -0.58 -6.99
C THR A 79 18.41 -0.08 -7.59
N THR A 80 18.36 1.20 -7.93
CA THR A 80 17.25 1.77 -8.70
C THR A 80 17.39 1.38 -10.16
N LEU A 81 16.38 0.74 -10.71
CA LEU A 81 16.32 0.44 -12.14
C LEU A 81 15.77 1.64 -12.92
N PRO A 82 16.19 1.84 -14.17
CA PRO A 82 15.65 2.91 -15.01
C PRO A 82 14.11 2.88 -15.09
N GLY A 83 13.48 4.04 -14.89
CA GLY A 83 12.02 4.17 -14.91
C GLY A 83 11.29 3.70 -13.65
N GLN A 84 12.00 3.24 -12.64
CA GLN A 84 11.42 2.89 -11.33
C GLN A 84 11.61 4.03 -10.33
N PRO A 85 10.73 4.13 -9.31
CA PRO A 85 10.95 5.02 -8.18
C PRO A 85 12.33 4.74 -7.53
N PRO A 86 13.00 5.76 -6.98
CA PRO A 86 14.26 5.59 -6.28
C PRO A 86 14.17 4.52 -5.19
N GLN A 87 15.13 3.62 -5.18
CA GLN A 87 15.25 2.57 -4.17
C GLN A 87 16.34 2.92 -3.18
N TYR A 88 16.07 2.78 -1.90
CA TYR A 88 16.98 3.14 -0.80
C TYR A 88 17.23 1.93 0.08
N GLY A 89 18.49 1.70 0.43
CA GLY A 89 18.84 0.77 1.49
C GLY A 89 18.40 1.29 2.86
N ARG A 90 18.22 0.38 3.82
CA ARG A 90 17.74 0.73 5.17
C ARG A 90 18.59 1.83 5.82
N ALA A 91 19.91 1.69 5.78
CA ALA A 91 20.85 2.67 6.38
C ALA A 91 20.77 4.03 5.67
N GLU A 92 20.66 4.03 4.34
CA GLU A 92 20.53 5.25 3.54
C GLU A 92 19.24 6.00 3.87
N LEU A 93 18.12 5.31 3.97
CA LEU A 93 16.83 5.95 4.30
C LEU A 93 16.84 6.54 5.72
N ILE A 94 17.47 5.84 6.68
CA ILE A 94 17.71 6.38 8.03
C ILE A 94 18.55 7.64 7.96
N GLN A 95 19.65 7.62 7.20
CA GLN A 95 20.56 8.77 7.05
C GLN A 95 19.84 9.98 6.44
N LYS A 96 19.06 9.79 5.37
CA LYS A 96 18.31 10.87 4.71
C LYS A 96 17.33 11.56 5.66
N MET A 97 16.64 10.80 6.49
CA MET A 97 15.74 11.38 7.50
C MET A 97 16.50 12.04 8.65
N SER A 98 17.56 11.39 9.17
CA SER A 98 18.32 11.92 10.31
C SER A 98 19.11 13.18 9.99
N SER A 99 19.56 13.35 8.74
CA SER A 99 20.23 14.55 8.25
C SER A 99 19.26 15.70 7.92
N GLY A 100 17.94 15.43 7.86
CA GLY A 100 16.94 16.39 7.42
C GLY A 100 16.82 16.52 5.90
N GLU A 101 17.54 15.70 5.12
CA GLU A 101 17.36 15.66 3.65
C GLU A 101 15.93 15.21 3.29
N PHE A 102 15.39 14.23 4.04
CA PHE A 102 14.00 13.83 3.96
C PHE A 102 13.24 14.22 5.21
N THR A 103 12.06 14.79 5.02
CA THR A 103 11.04 14.87 6.07
C THR A 103 10.49 13.49 6.41
N ALA A 104 9.80 13.35 7.53
CA ALA A 104 9.10 12.09 7.87
C ALA A 104 8.08 11.67 6.78
N ALA A 105 7.41 12.64 6.14
CA ALA A 105 6.47 12.38 5.05
C ALA A 105 7.19 11.83 3.80
N GLN A 106 8.31 12.40 3.42
CA GLN A 106 9.13 11.91 2.31
C GLN A 106 9.73 10.54 2.63
N THR A 107 10.14 10.31 3.88
CA THR A 107 10.64 9.02 4.34
C THR A 107 9.57 7.94 4.30
N LEU A 108 8.35 8.25 4.78
CA LEU A 108 7.20 7.33 4.68
C LEU A 108 6.91 6.97 3.22
N ARG A 109 6.86 7.98 2.34
CA ARG A 109 6.62 7.76 0.93
C ARG A 109 7.72 6.92 0.29
N ALA A 110 8.99 7.27 0.52
CA ALA A 110 10.12 6.50 0.03
C ALA A 110 10.09 5.05 0.52
N PHE A 111 9.67 4.81 1.78
CA PHE A 111 9.51 3.46 2.34
C PHE A 111 8.42 2.65 1.58
N ILE A 112 7.23 3.20 1.38
CA ILE A 112 6.13 2.47 0.73
C ILE A 112 6.38 2.23 -0.78
N GLU A 113 7.23 3.04 -1.42
CA GLU A 113 7.65 2.89 -2.81
C GLU A 113 8.82 1.90 -2.98
N GLN A 114 9.38 1.36 -1.90
CA GLN A 114 10.40 0.32 -2.01
C GLN A 114 9.83 -0.95 -2.62
N LYS A 115 10.60 -1.56 -3.53
CA LYS A 115 10.18 -2.79 -4.24
C LYS A 115 9.78 -3.90 -3.28
N VAL A 116 10.52 -4.11 -2.18
CA VAL A 116 10.19 -5.14 -1.19
C VAL A 116 8.84 -4.90 -0.53
N VAL A 117 8.47 -3.64 -0.28
CA VAL A 117 7.16 -3.27 0.27
C VAL A 117 6.08 -3.44 -0.81
N PHE A 118 6.34 -2.94 -2.01
CA PHE A 118 5.42 -3.09 -3.14
C PHE A 118 5.09 -4.57 -3.40
N ASP A 119 6.09 -5.43 -3.52
CA ASP A 119 5.92 -6.86 -3.78
C ASP A 119 5.11 -7.54 -2.66
N ALA A 120 5.39 -7.21 -1.38
CA ALA A 120 4.69 -7.79 -0.24
C ALA A 120 3.19 -7.42 -0.19
N PHE A 121 2.82 -6.27 -0.73
CA PHE A 121 1.44 -5.77 -0.66
C PHE A 121 0.69 -5.82 -2.00
N PHE A 122 1.34 -6.12 -3.11
CA PHE A 122 0.74 -6.07 -4.44
C PHE A 122 -0.54 -6.92 -4.55
N PHE A 123 -0.46 -8.21 -4.27
CA PHE A 123 -1.65 -9.09 -4.33
C PHE A 123 -2.69 -8.74 -3.28
N ARG A 124 -2.25 -8.35 -2.08
CA ARG A 124 -3.13 -7.92 -1.00
C ARG A 124 -3.94 -6.67 -1.38
N ALA A 125 -3.29 -5.68 -1.99
CA ALA A 125 -3.95 -4.49 -2.48
C ALA A 125 -4.87 -4.82 -3.65
N PHE A 126 -4.41 -5.64 -4.60
CA PHE A 126 -5.20 -6.04 -5.76
C PHE A 126 -6.50 -6.72 -5.34
N VAL A 127 -6.45 -7.71 -4.44
CA VAL A 127 -7.67 -8.39 -3.93
C VAL A 127 -8.62 -7.41 -3.26
N ALA A 128 -8.11 -6.54 -2.36
CA ALA A 128 -8.96 -5.55 -1.70
C ALA A 128 -9.68 -4.63 -2.70
N MET A 129 -8.96 -4.19 -3.75
CA MET A 129 -9.54 -3.35 -4.81
C MET A 129 -10.65 -4.05 -5.59
N GLN A 130 -10.61 -5.38 -5.75
CA GLN A 130 -11.70 -6.11 -6.41
C GLN A 130 -12.99 -6.09 -5.56
N TYR A 131 -12.87 -6.31 -4.24
CA TYR A 131 -14.01 -6.16 -3.33
C TYR A 131 -14.56 -4.74 -3.36
N PHE A 132 -13.70 -3.75 -3.35
CA PHE A 132 -14.11 -2.33 -3.40
C PHE A 132 -14.74 -1.95 -4.74
N GLY A 133 -14.18 -2.41 -5.85
CA GLY A 133 -14.67 -2.07 -7.19
C GLY A 133 -15.90 -2.85 -7.62
N TYR A 134 -15.90 -4.17 -7.41
CA TYR A 134 -17.00 -5.03 -7.88
C TYR A 134 -18.10 -5.20 -6.84
N LEU A 135 -17.77 -5.30 -5.55
CA LEU A 135 -18.76 -5.59 -4.52
C LEU A 135 -19.12 -4.38 -3.63
N LEU A 136 -18.42 -3.24 -3.79
CA LEU A 136 -18.67 -1.99 -3.06
C LEU A 136 -18.75 -2.19 -1.54
N ARG A 137 -17.89 -3.04 -0.99
CA ARG A 137 -17.85 -3.37 0.44
C ARG A 137 -16.46 -3.81 0.89
N ASP A 138 -16.30 -3.92 2.19
CA ASP A 138 -15.13 -4.55 2.79
C ASP A 138 -15.10 -6.06 2.49
N PRO A 139 -13.90 -6.63 2.24
CA PRO A 139 -13.74 -8.06 2.12
C PRO A 139 -13.90 -8.76 3.49
N GLU A 140 -14.60 -9.88 3.52
CA GLU A 140 -14.52 -10.85 4.61
C GLU A 140 -13.14 -11.51 4.65
N ASP A 141 -12.64 -11.81 5.85
CA ASP A 141 -11.26 -12.31 6.03
C ASP A 141 -11.02 -13.64 5.29
N ALA A 142 -11.98 -14.55 5.32
CA ALA A 142 -11.84 -15.85 4.68
C ALA A 142 -11.67 -15.73 3.16
N GLY A 143 -12.57 -15.03 2.48
CA GLY A 143 -12.50 -14.84 1.03
C GLY A 143 -11.31 -14.01 0.59
N TYR A 144 -10.97 -12.98 1.38
CA TYR A 144 -9.79 -12.17 1.11
C TYR A 144 -8.50 -13.00 1.16
N ASN A 145 -8.30 -13.74 2.25
CA ASN A 145 -7.10 -14.54 2.42
C ASN A 145 -7.02 -15.68 1.40
N ASP A 146 -8.16 -16.27 1.05
CA ASP A 146 -8.26 -17.31 0.02
C ASP A 146 -7.80 -16.78 -1.35
N TRP A 147 -8.27 -15.61 -1.78
CA TRP A 147 -7.83 -15.00 -3.04
C TRP A 147 -6.37 -14.55 -3.02
N VAL A 148 -5.87 -14.02 -1.90
CA VAL A 148 -4.44 -13.69 -1.75
C VAL A 148 -3.59 -14.95 -1.88
N ASP A 149 -4.01 -16.05 -1.26
CA ASP A 149 -3.33 -17.34 -1.36
C ASP A 149 -3.31 -17.86 -2.80
N VAL A 150 -4.46 -17.86 -3.49
CA VAL A 150 -4.55 -18.25 -4.91
C VAL A 150 -3.62 -17.42 -5.80
N LEU A 151 -3.58 -16.10 -5.62
CA LEU A 151 -2.68 -15.26 -6.41
C LEU A 151 -1.20 -15.49 -6.08
N THR A 152 -0.90 -15.83 -4.83
CA THR A 152 0.49 -16.04 -4.38
C THR A 152 1.02 -17.43 -4.77
N ASN A 153 0.24 -18.46 -4.53
CA ASN A 153 0.68 -19.86 -4.60
C ASN A 153 0.06 -20.64 -5.77
N GLY A 154 -0.99 -20.11 -6.39
CA GLY A 154 -1.81 -20.86 -7.34
C GLY A 154 -2.73 -21.87 -6.65
N ARG A 155 -3.61 -22.50 -7.42
CA ARG A 155 -4.49 -23.58 -6.90
C ARG A 155 -4.93 -24.52 -8.02
N GLY A 156 -4.55 -25.79 -7.93
CA GLY A 156 -4.88 -26.78 -8.97
C GLY A 156 -4.32 -26.39 -10.33
N SER A 157 -5.18 -26.11 -11.30
CA SER A 157 -4.79 -25.63 -12.63
C SER A 157 -4.62 -24.10 -12.73
N ILE A 158 -4.87 -23.37 -11.66
CA ILE A 158 -4.73 -21.90 -11.61
C ILE A 158 -3.28 -21.59 -11.21
N PRO A 159 -2.47 -20.97 -12.09
CA PRO A 159 -1.10 -20.60 -11.75
C PRO A 159 -1.07 -19.37 -10.82
N PRO A 160 0.04 -19.17 -10.08
CA PRO A 160 0.26 -17.94 -9.35
C PRO A 160 0.15 -16.70 -10.26
N GLY A 161 -0.46 -15.63 -9.76
CA GLY A 161 -0.65 -14.38 -10.51
C GLY A 161 -1.72 -14.42 -11.59
N ASP A 162 -2.59 -15.41 -11.62
CA ASP A 162 -3.72 -15.43 -12.57
C ASP A 162 -4.87 -14.51 -12.11
N PHE A 163 -4.72 -13.24 -12.42
CA PHE A 163 -5.72 -12.21 -12.12
C PHE A 163 -7.07 -12.44 -12.82
N ARG A 164 -7.08 -13.11 -13.97
CA ARG A 164 -8.32 -13.37 -14.73
C ARG A 164 -9.27 -14.26 -13.97
N HIS A 165 -8.75 -15.33 -13.35
CA HIS A 165 -9.55 -16.22 -12.51
C HIS A 165 -10.22 -15.48 -11.35
N LEU A 166 -9.49 -14.60 -10.70
CA LEU A 166 -10.04 -13.78 -9.63
C LEU A 166 -11.14 -12.85 -10.16
N ILE A 167 -10.89 -12.11 -11.24
CA ILE A 167 -11.88 -11.20 -11.84
C ILE A 167 -13.14 -11.97 -12.24
N PHE A 168 -13.01 -13.13 -12.89
CA PHE A 168 -14.17 -13.97 -13.21
C PHE A 168 -14.91 -14.43 -11.97
N GLY A 169 -14.20 -14.80 -10.89
CA GLY A 169 -14.81 -15.17 -9.62
C GLY A 169 -15.71 -14.05 -9.06
N PHE A 170 -15.28 -12.80 -9.17
CA PHE A 170 -16.08 -11.65 -8.74
C PHE A 170 -17.26 -11.37 -9.66
N VAL A 171 -17.03 -11.25 -10.96
CA VAL A 171 -18.08 -10.89 -11.95
C VAL A 171 -19.18 -11.97 -12.05
N TRP A 172 -18.80 -13.24 -11.87
CA TRP A 172 -19.76 -14.35 -11.91
C TRP A 172 -20.33 -14.71 -10.54
N SER A 173 -19.92 -14.02 -9.47
CA SER A 173 -20.49 -14.24 -8.15
C SER A 173 -21.98 -13.93 -8.12
N VAL A 174 -22.70 -14.64 -7.28
CA VAL A 174 -24.14 -14.38 -7.04
C VAL A 174 -24.33 -12.95 -6.54
N GLU A 175 -23.44 -12.48 -5.66
CA GLU A 175 -23.50 -11.14 -5.09
C GLU A 175 -23.37 -10.04 -6.16
N TYR A 176 -22.39 -10.16 -7.08
CA TYR A 176 -22.23 -9.18 -8.16
C TYR A 176 -23.46 -9.14 -9.06
N ARG A 177 -23.95 -10.30 -9.49
CA ARG A 177 -25.14 -10.38 -10.36
C ARG A 177 -26.41 -9.87 -9.70
N GLN A 178 -26.57 -10.04 -8.40
CA GLN A 178 -27.70 -9.46 -7.66
C GLN A 178 -27.65 -7.92 -7.59
N ARG A 179 -26.45 -7.33 -7.61
CA ARG A 179 -26.28 -5.87 -7.55
C ARG A 179 -26.38 -5.20 -8.91
N PHE A 180 -25.84 -5.82 -9.94
CA PHE A 180 -25.61 -5.17 -11.23
C PHE A 180 -26.33 -5.83 -12.40
N GLY A 181 -26.99 -6.94 -12.15
CA GLY A 181 -27.69 -7.72 -13.17
C GLY A 181 -26.84 -8.85 -13.77
N PRO A 182 -27.44 -9.70 -14.62
CA PRO A 182 -26.79 -10.86 -15.22
C PRO A 182 -25.69 -10.46 -16.22
#